data_41f6cf7f700fc9a1b7d571f6a906f00e
#
_entry.id   41f6cf7f700fc9a1b7d571f6a906f00e
#
_cell.length_a   1.000
_cell.length_b   1.000
_cell.length_c   1.000
_cell.angle_alpha   90.00
_cell.angle_beta   90.00
_cell.angle_gamma   90.00
#
_symmetry.space_group_name_H-M   'P 1'
#
loop_
_entity.id
_entity.type
_entity.pdbx_description
1 polymer ?
#
loop_
_entity_poly.entity_id
_entity_poly.type
_entity_poly.pdbx_seq_one_letter_code
_entity_poly.pdbx_strand_id
1 'polypeptide(L)'
;MLLGENYKETIGWKILDIQGEIKQTAITNKQIQHFWKNVIEEASCNMITYNSVSEYSCNYEISMRRAGFIRPLGNRVCPLTIFIQTQEDRDTDRNWRRNLKKSLSENLVFKAIDQPTLENAQEISRMFGELKEMKGLGYDLVPNQLMQILKDDNFKLFYTLKDDIPLCARIVYIKNGMAADVFAANSFESRKYSATHFMMERILII
;
A
#
# COMPACT_ATOMS: atom_id res chain seq x y z
N MET A 1 9.97 5.80 -12.20
CA MET A 1 9.11 4.95 -13.04
C MET A 1 9.34 3.50 -12.60
N LEU A 2 8.47 2.94 -11.77
CA LEU A 2 8.52 1.53 -11.40
C LEU A 2 7.51 0.80 -12.30
N LEU A 3 7.99 0.32 -13.43
CA LEU A 3 7.28 -0.69 -14.21
C LEU A 3 7.63 -2.04 -13.58
N GLY A 4 6.80 -2.48 -12.64
CA GLY A 4 6.80 -3.86 -12.19
C GLY A 4 6.13 -4.72 -13.23
N GLU A 5 6.88 -5.38 -14.10
CA GLU A 5 6.35 -6.42 -14.98
C GLU A 5 6.04 -7.66 -14.15
N ASN A 6 4.83 -7.76 -13.64
CA ASN A 6 4.31 -8.99 -13.06
C ASN A 6 3.43 -9.69 -14.10
N TYR A 7 4.00 -10.64 -14.83
CA TYR A 7 3.23 -11.57 -15.64
C TYR A 7 2.66 -12.67 -14.74
N LYS A 8 1.34 -12.69 -14.59
CA LYS A 8 0.62 -13.82 -13.99
C LYS A 8 0.11 -14.71 -15.12
N GLU A 9 0.65 -15.90 -15.25
CA GLU A 9 0.05 -16.94 -16.08
C GLU A 9 -1.07 -17.61 -15.29
N THR A 10 -2.30 -17.35 -15.68
CA THR A 10 -3.47 -18.05 -15.16
C THR A 10 -4.22 -18.65 -16.35
N ILE A 11 -4.22 -19.98 -16.48
CA ILE A 11 -4.97 -20.74 -17.52
C ILE A 11 -4.60 -20.27 -18.95
N GLY A 12 -3.31 -20.14 -19.27
CA GLY A 12 -2.84 -19.76 -20.59
C GLY A 12 -3.05 -18.29 -20.98
N TRP A 13 -3.43 -17.43 -20.03
CA TRP A 13 -3.57 -16.00 -20.24
C TRP A 13 -2.35 -15.26 -19.72
N LYS A 14 -1.75 -14.47 -20.61
CA LYS A 14 -0.64 -13.56 -20.27
C LYS A 14 -1.23 -12.20 -19.92
N ILE A 15 -1.04 -11.76 -18.66
CA ILE A 15 -1.58 -10.51 -18.14
C ILE A 15 -0.43 -9.56 -17.84
N LEU A 16 -0.48 -8.35 -18.37
CA LEU A 16 0.41 -7.24 -18.00
C LEU A 16 -0.29 -6.39 -16.94
N ASP A 17 0.20 -6.43 -15.70
CA ASP A 17 -0.32 -5.62 -14.59
C ASP A 17 0.59 -4.41 -14.38
N ILE A 18 0.07 -3.22 -14.66
CA ILE A 18 0.78 -1.94 -14.55
C ILE A 18 0.32 -1.24 -13.28
N GLN A 19 1.26 -1.03 -12.36
CA GLN A 19 1.04 -0.32 -11.10
C GLN A 19 1.80 1.01 -11.12
N GLY A 20 1.13 2.09 -10.73
CA GLY A 20 1.79 3.38 -10.60
C GLY A 20 1.35 4.39 -11.65
N GLU A 21 2.19 5.39 -11.89
CA GLU A 21 1.83 6.49 -12.75
C GLU A 21 2.94 6.93 -13.67
N ILE A 22 2.52 7.32 -14.88
CA ILE A 22 3.37 8.05 -15.82
C ILE A 22 3.14 9.53 -15.55
N LYS A 23 3.91 10.08 -14.62
CA LYS A 23 3.91 11.52 -14.36
C LYS A 23 4.79 12.21 -15.39
N GLN A 24 4.16 12.81 -16.39
CA GLN A 24 4.78 13.92 -17.13
C GLN A 24 3.93 15.17 -16.88
N THR A 25 4.57 16.24 -16.46
CA THR A 25 3.97 17.57 -16.43
C THR A 25 3.57 17.98 -17.84
N ALA A 26 2.30 18.37 -18.04
CA ALA A 26 1.75 18.89 -19.28
C ALA A 26 1.54 17.90 -20.45
N ILE A 27 0.97 16.73 -20.18
CA ILE A 27 0.53 15.82 -21.24
C ILE A 27 -0.91 16.17 -21.68
N THR A 28 -1.12 16.27 -22.98
CA THR A 28 -2.46 16.45 -23.56
C THR A 28 -3.25 15.14 -23.59
N ASN A 29 -4.58 15.24 -23.60
CA ASN A 29 -5.47 14.07 -23.73
C ASN A 29 -5.17 13.20 -24.96
N LYS A 30 -4.76 13.83 -26.08
CA LYS A 30 -4.35 13.11 -27.30
C LYS A 30 -3.08 12.30 -27.10
N GLN A 31 -2.11 12.86 -26.38
CA GLN A 31 -0.85 12.15 -26.06
C GLN A 31 -1.07 11.00 -25.11
N ILE A 32 -1.94 11.16 -24.09
CA ILE A 32 -2.34 10.07 -23.19
C ILE A 32 -2.98 8.94 -23.99
N GLN A 33 -3.95 9.27 -24.84
CA GLN A 33 -4.63 8.28 -25.68
C GLN A 33 -3.67 7.55 -26.62
N HIS A 34 -2.77 8.27 -27.27
CA HIS A 34 -1.79 7.70 -28.20
C HIS A 34 -0.81 6.78 -27.45
N PHE A 35 -0.30 7.23 -26.31
CA PHE A 35 0.59 6.42 -25.46
C PHE A 35 -0.05 5.06 -25.11
N TRP A 36 -1.28 5.09 -24.58
CA TRP A 36 -1.95 3.84 -24.18
C TRP A 36 -2.32 2.95 -25.37
N LYS A 37 -2.62 3.52 -26.53
CA LYS A 37 -2.80 2.71 -27.75
C LYS A 37 -1.52 1.99 -28.13
N ASN A 38 -0.38 2.68 -28.12
CA ASN A 38 0.91 2.04 -28.41
C ASN A 38 1.24 0.94 -27.38
N VAL A 39 0.97 1.16 -26.09
CA VAL A 39 1.15 0.12 -25.05
C VAL A 39 0.30 -1.11 -25.38
N ILE A 40 -0.95 -0.93 -25.79
CA ILE A 40 -1.84 -2.05 -26.14
C ILE A 40 -1.32 -2.79 -27.39
N GLU A 41 -0.86 -2.05 -28.39
CA GLU A 41 -0.39 -2.61 -29.66
C GLU A 41 0.95 -3.35 -29.51
N GLU A 42 1.85 -2.85 -28.66
CA GLU A 42 3.18 -3.44 -28.43
C GLU A 42 3.17 -4.56 -27.38
N ALA A 43 2.18 -4.58 -26.49
CA ALA A 43 2.12 -5.58 -25.44
C ALA A 43 1.73 -6.96 -25.96
N SER A 44 2.67 -7.91 -25.93
CA SER A 44 2.41 -9.32 -26.28
C SER A 44 1.66 -10.06 -25.16
N CYS A 45 0.47 -9.57 -24.79
CA CYS A 45 -0.34 -10.13 -23.72
C CYS A 45 -1.84 -10.17 -24.08
N ASN A 46 -2.61 -10.96 -23.34
CA ASN A 46 -4.05 -11.12 -23.56
C ASN A 46 -4.87 -10.06 -22.82
N MET A 47 -4.33 -9.52 -21.73
CA MET A 47 -4.99 -8.52 -20.90
C MET A 47 -3.99 -7.55 -20.30
N ILE A 48 -4.35 -6.28 -20.26
CA ILE A 48 -3.60 -5.24 -19.55
C ILE A 48 -4.50 -4.72 -18.42
N THR A 49 -3.98 -4.73 -17.20
CA THR A 49 -4.60 -4.06 -16.05
C THR A 49 -3.75 -2.84 -15.68
N TYR A 50 -4.40 -1.74 -15.34
CA TYR A 50 -3.74 -0.52 -14.92
C TYR A 50 -4.36 0.03 -13.64
N ASN A 51 -3.54 0.20 -12.62
CA ASN A 51 -3.91 0.81 -11.34
C ASN A 51 -3.10 2.09 -11.14
N SER A 52 -3.76 3.24 -11.28
CA SER A 52 -3.17 4.54 -11.01
C SER A 52 -2.99 4.76 -9.51
N VAL A 53 -1.91 5.45 -9.14
CA VAL A 53 -1.67 5.96 -7.78
C VAL A 53 -1.89 7.47 -7.67
N SER A 54 -2.33 8.11 -8.76
CA SER A 54 -2.63 9.55 -8.81
C SER A 54 -4.06 9.85 -8.42
N GLU A 55 -4.29 11.13 -8.15
CA GLU A 55 -5.62 11.67 -8.03
C GLU A 55 -6.47 11.39 -9.28
N TYR A 56 -7.77 11.15 -9.05
CA TYR A 56 -8.70 10.92 -10.13
C TYR A 56 -8.76 12.11 -11.10
N SER A 57 -8.60 11.82 -12.37
CA SER A 57 -8.74 12.80 -13.45
C SER A 57 -9.75 12.29 -14.50
N CYS A 58 -10.87 12.99 -14.64
CA CYS A 58 -11.88 12.68 -15.63
C CYS A 58 -11.28 12.69 -17.06
N ASN A 59 -10.45 13.66 -17.36
CA ASN A 59 -9.79 13.78 -18.68
C ASN A 59 -8.85 12.59 -18.95
N TYR A 60 -8.14 12.14 -17.93
CA TYR A 60 -7.27 10.97 -18.04
C TYR A 60 -8.10 9.70 -18.28
N GLU A 61 -9.16 9.48 -17.51
CA GLU A 61 -10.06 8.34 -17.69
C GLU A 61 -10.70 8.32 -19.10
N ILE A 62 -11.20 9.47 -19.59
CA ILE A 62 -11.76 9.57 -20.94
C ILE A 62 -10.71 9.18 -22.00
N SER A 63 -9.47 9.63 -21.82
CA SER A 63 -8.36 9.33 -22.75
C SER A 63 -8.02 7.83 -22.75
N MET A 64 -8.01 7.19 -21.59
CA MET A 64 -7.83 5.75 -21.47
C MET A 64 -8.98 4.95 -22.12
N ARG A 65 -10.23 5.34 -21.86
CA ARG A 65 -11.41 4.72 -22.53
C ARG A 65 -11.33 4.83 -24.04
N ARG A 66 -10.90 5.97 -24.57
CA ARG A 66 -10.66 6.15 -26.00
C ARG A 66 -9.49 5.33 -26.55
N ALA A 67 -8.56 4.94 -25.69
CA ALA A 67 -7.48 4.00 -26.02
C ALA A 67 -7.92 2.53 -25.98
N GLY A 68 -9.11 2.21 -25.44
CA GLY A 68 -9.65 0.86 -25.37
C GLY A 68 -9.76 0.26 -23.96
N PHE A 69 -9.36 0.99 -22.92
CA PHE A 69 -9.54 0.53 -21.55
C PHE A 69 -11.00 0.62 -21.10
N ILE A 70 -11.40 -0.33 -20.29
CA ILE A 70 -12.71 -0.33 -19.63
C ILE A 70 -12.53 -0.34 -18.12
N ARG A 71 -13.39 0.36 -17.39
CA ARG A 71 -13.43 0.27 -15.94
C ARG A 71 -14.08 -1.06 -15.54
N PRO A 72 -13.49 -1.83 -14.61
CA PRO A 72 -14.11 -3.05 -14.12
C PRO A 72 -15.48 -2.76 -13.51
N LEU A 73 -16.44 -3.65 -13.74
CA LEU A 73 -17.80 -3.59 -13.18
C LEU A 73 -17.98 -4.65 -12.08
N GLY A 74 -18.93 -4.41 -11.18
CA GLY A 74 -19.29 -5.33 -10.11
C GLY A 74 -18.31 -5.31 -8.94
N ASN A 75 -18.04 -6.47 -8.34
CA ASN A 75 -17.21 -6.61 -7.13
C ASN A 75 -15.71 -6.33 -7.35
N ARG A 76 -15.27 -6.11 -8.58
CA ARG A 76 -13.91 -5.70 -8.91
C ARG A 76 -13.83 -4.17 -8.97
N VAL A 77 -14.08 -3.54 -7.84
CA VAL A 77 -13.90 -2.09 -7.72
C VAL A 77 -12.41 -1.78 -7.77
N CYS A 78 -12.04 -0.76 -8.56
CA CYS A 78 -10.68 -0.24 -8.50
C CYS A 78 -10.38 0.22 -7.07
N PRO A 79 -9.25 -0.20 -6.47
CA PRO A 79 -8.88 0.27 -5.15
C PRO A 79 -8.77 1.79 -5.18
N LEU A 80 -9.42 2.44 -4.21
CA LEU A 80 -9.31 3.88 -4.02
C LEU A 80 -8.14 4.15 -3.08
N THR A 81 -7.29 5.09 -3.45
CA THR A 81 -6.25 5.62 -2.57
C THR A 81 -6.76 6.91 -1.93
N ILE A 82 -6.59 7.00 -0.62
CA ILE A 82 -6.94 8.22 0.13
C ILE A 82 -5.64 8.98 0.39
N PHE A 83 -5.58 10.23 -0.06
CA PHE A 83 -4.51 11.14 0.31
C PHE A 83 -4.91 11.92 1.56
N ILE A 84 -4.04 11.90 2.56
CA ILE A 84 -4.21 12.62 3.81
C ILE A 84 -3.12 13.68 3.89
N GLN A 85 -3.50 14.93 4.06
CA GLN A 85 -2.57 16.01 4.38
C GLN A 85 -2.23 15.94 5.86
N THR A 86 -0.96 15.65 6.18
CA THR A 86 -0.55 15.41 7.57
C THR A 86 -0.41 16.68 8.40
N GLN A 87 -0.30 17.84 7.73
CA GLN A 87 -0.08 19.15 8.38
C GLN A 87 -1.39 19.87 8.78
N GLU A 88 -2.54 19.39 8.32
CA GLU A 88 -3.84 19.98 8.63
C GLU A 88 -4.50 19.31 9.85
N ASP A 89 -5.36 20.05 10.56
CA ASP A 89 -6.22 19.47 11.59
C ASP A 89 -7.10 18.39 10.98
N ARG A 90 -6.87 17.15 11.41
CA ARG A 90 -7.57 15.99 10.89
C ARG A 90 -8.92 15.83 11.58
N ASP A 91 -9.99 15.99 10.82
CA ASP A 91 -11.31 15.60 11.31
C ASP A 91 -11.42 14.08 11.35
N THR A 92 -11.21 13.54 12.54
CA THR A 92 -11.29 12.09 12.79
C THR A 92 -12.63 11.72 13.41
N ASP A 93 -13.18 10.58 13.03
CA ASP A 93 -14.43 10.10 13.59
C ASP A 93 -14.35 9.83 15.11
N ARG A 94 -15.51 9.69 15.74
CA ARG A 94 -15.61 9.46 17.20
C ARG A 94 -14.95 8.15 17.62
N ASN A 95 -15.02 7.09 16.78
CA ASN A 95 -14.43 5.80 17.10
C ASN A 95 -12.91 5.85 17.05
N TRP A 96 -12.36 6.55 16.05
CA TRP A 96 -10.93 6.78 15.96
C TRP A 96 -10.41 7.47 17.21
N ARG A 97 -11.01 8.62 17.57
CA ARG A 97 -10.60 9.40 18.77
C ARG A 97 -10.65 8.58 20.05
N ARG A 98 -11.72 7.78 20.23
CA ARG A 98 -11.86 6.91 21.42
C ARG A 98 -10.75 5.85 21.47
N ASN A 99 -10.46 5.18 20.35
CA ASN A 99 -9.45 4.14 20.28
C ASN A 99 -8.04 4.72 20.42
N LEU A 100 -7.78 5.89 19.85
CA LEU A 100 -6.51 6.60 20.03
C LEU A 100 -6.32 6.99 21.49
N LYS A 101 -7.33 7.58 22.13
CA LYS A 101 -7.28 7.93 23.57
C LYS A 101 -6.97 6.71 24.43
N LYS A 102 -7.61 5.56 24.14
CA LYS A 102 -7.32 4.31 24.81
C LYS A 102 -5.86 3.91 24.60
N SER A 103 -5.37 3.87 23.37
CA SER A 103 -4.00 3.43 23.07
C SER A 103 -2.93 4.32 23.73
N LEU A 104 -3.18 5.61 23.86
CA LEU A 104 -2.28 6.56 24.52
C LEU A 104 -2.13 6.30 26.06
N SER A 105 -3.10 5.64 26.69
CA SER A 105 -3.03 5.25 28.10
C SER A 105 -2.38 3.90 28.37
N GLU A 106 -1.95 3.18 27.32
CA GLU A 106 -1.51 1.78 27.42
C GLU A 106 0.03 1.61 27.48
N ASN A 107 0.80 2.68 27.66
CA ASN A 107 2.26 2.64 27.68
C ASN A 107 2.86 1.95 26.46
N LEU A 108 2.31 2.24 25.28
CA LEU A 108 2.83 1.71 24.02
C LEU A 108 4.07 2.48 23.57
N VAL A 109 5.02 1.76 22.98
CA VAL A 109 6.26 2.34 22.44
C VAL A 109 6.23 2.27 20.92
N PHE A 110 6.47 3.40 20.26
CA PHE A 110 6.68 3.48 18.81
C PHE A 110 8.17 3.38 18.50
N LYS A 111 8.55 2.48 17.62
CA LYS A 111 9.94 2.25 17.27
C LYS A 111 10.12 2.20 15.75
N ALA A 112 11.01 3.06 15.24
CA ALA A 112 11.51 2.94 13.87
C ALA A 112 12.70 1.95 13.87
N ILE A 113 12.81 1.14 12.83
CA ILE A 113 13.89 0.19 12.63
C ILE A 113 14.70 0.67 11.43
N ASP A 114 15.89 1.23 11.73
CA ASP A 114 16.75 1.81 10.71
C ASP A 114 17.47 0.75 9.87
N GLN A 115 17.79 -0.39 10.47
CA GLN A 115 18.47 -1.51 9.82
C GLN A 115 17.65 -2.80 10.04
N PRO A 116 16.64 -3.06 9.19
CA PRO A 116 15.83 -4.26 9.31
C PRO A 116 16.66 -5.53 9.11
N THR A 117 16.46 -6.52 9.97
CA THR A 117 17.10 -7.82 9.92
C THR A 117 16.12 -8.90 9.44
N LEU A 118 16.66 -10.09 9.15
CA LEU A 118 15.82 -11.26 8.82
C LEU A 118 14.87 -11.61 9.97
N GLU A 119 15.29 -11.42 11.22
CA GLU A 119 14.44 -11.63 12.40
C GLU A 119 13.26 -10.68 12.41
N ASN A 120 13.44 -9.41 12.03
CA ASN A 120 12.33 -8.48 11.86
C ASN A 120 11.36 -8.96 10.78
N ALA A 121 11.85 -9.44 9.64
CA ALA A 121 11.00 -9.96 8.57
C ALA A 121 10.23 -11.23 9.00
N GLN A 122 10.85 -12.10 9.77
CA GLN A 122 10.21 -13.29 10.37
C GLN A 122 9.10 -12.89 11.36
N GLU A 123 9.37 -11.90 12.21
CA GLU A 123 8.38 -11.40 13.15
C GLU A 123 7.18 -10.74 12.46
N ILE A 124 7.42 -9.95 11.39
CA ILE A 124 6.35 -9.40 10.56
C ILE A 124 5.53 -10.52 9.93
N SER A 125 6.17 -11.54 9.38
CA SER A 125 5.48 -12.69 8.78
C SER A 125 4.64 -13.45 9.79
N ARG A 126 5.12 -13.63 11.02
CA ARG A 126 4.38 -14.24 12.13
C ARG A 126 3.12 -13.44 12.46
N MET A 127 3.26 -12.13 12.69
CA MET A 127 2.12 -11.24 12.97
C MET A 127 1.15 -11.16 11.79
N PHE A 128 1.65 -11.24 10.56
CA PHE A 128 0.81 -11.29 9.38
C PHE A 128 0.02 -12.61 9.30
N GLY A 129 0.62 -13.73 9.72
CA GLY A 129 -0.08 -15.02 9.85
C GLY A 129 -1.30 -14.91 10.78
N GLU A 130 -1.16 -14.26 11.93
CA GLU A 130 -2.27 -13.99 12.84
C GLU A 130 -3.34 -13.09 12.19
N LEU A 131 -2.92 -12.03 11.50
CA LEU A 131 -3.82 -11.15 10.76
C LEU A 131 -4.54 -11.88 9.62
N LYS A 132 -3.82 -12.75 8.91
CA LYS A 132 -4.35 -13.61 7.85
C LYS A 132 -5.46 -14.50 8.37
N GLU A 133 -5.26 -15.17 9.50
CA GLU A 133 -6.25 -15.99 10.14
C GLU A 133 -7.49 -15.17 10.54
N MET A 134 -7.30 -14.01 11.18
CA MET A 134 -8.40 -13.13 11.57
C MET A 134 -9.26 -12.62 10.41
N LYS A 135 -8.66 -12.43 9.22
CA LYS A 135 -9.31 -11.79 8.06
C LYS A 135 -9.61 -12.75 6.92
N GLY A 136 -9.18 -14.02 6.99
CA GLY A 136 -9.34 -14.98 5.91
C GLY A 136 -8.57 -14.61 4.64
N LEU A 137 -7.34 -14.06 4.78
CA LEU A 137 -6.53 -13.66 3.63
C LEU A 137 -5.93 -14.89 2.93
N GLY A 138 -5.90 -14.88 1.60
CA GLY A 138 -5.49 -16.01 0.76
C GLY A 138 -3.99 -16.10 0.44
N TYR A 139 -3.11 -15.30 1.10
CA TYR A 139 -1.68 -15.26 0.79
C TYR A 139 -0.83 -15.16 2.07
N ASP A 140 0.45 -15.46 1.94
CA ASP A 140 1.44 -15.40 3.02
C ASP A 140 2.50 -14.34 2.71
N LEU A 141 3.10 -13.77 3.75
CA LEU A 141 4.29 -12.95 3.62
C LEU A 141 5.53 -13.83 3.80
N VAL A 142 6.41 -13.82 2.80
CA VAL A 142 7.67 -14.58 2.83
C VAL A 142 8.78 -13.69 3.37
N PRO A 143 9.48 -14.05 4.48
CA PRO A 143 10.49 -13.20 5.11
C PRO A 143 11.60 -12.73 4.15
N ASN A 144 12.08 -13.61 3.28
CA ASN A 144 13.13 -13.25 2.31
C ASN A 144 12.65 -12.23 1.27
N GLN A 145 11.38 -12.26 0.87
CA GLN A 145 10.80 -11.25 -0.03
C GLN A 145 10.64 -9.90 0.68
N LEU A 146 10.22 -9.91 1.95
CA LEU A 146 10.18 -8.69 2.78
C LEU A 146 11.56 -8.06 2.91
N MET A 147 12.60 -8.87 3.13
CA MET A 147 13.98 -8.38 3.21
C MET A 147 14.46 -7.76 1.89
N GLN A 148 14.02 -8.24 0.74
CA GLN A 148 14.36 -7.61 -0.55
C GLN A 148 13.73 -6.22 -0.66
N ILE A 149 12.48 -6.05 -0.21
CA ILE A 149 11.80 -4.75 -0.20
C ILE A 149 12.50 -3.79 0.77
N LEU A 150 12.83 -4.26 1.97
CA LEU A 150 13.46 -3.46 3.02
C LEU A 150 14.93 -3.07 2.76
N LYS A 151 15.54 -3.57 1.66
CA LYS A 151 16.85 -3.09 1.18
C LYS A 151 16.81 -1.72 0.50
N ASP A 152 15.65 -1.30 0.01
CA ASP A 152 15.47 0.04 -0.55
C ASP A 152 15.23 1.01 0.61
N ASP A 153 16.11 2.00 0.76
CA ASP A 153 16.09 3.00 1.83
C ASP A 153 14.81 3.86 1.87
N ASN A 154 14.03 3.85 0.81
CA ASN A 154 12.73 4.51 0.82
C ASN A 154 11.66 3.73 1.61
N PHE A 155 11.87 2.44 1.90
CA PHE A 155 10.98 1.68 2.78
C PHE A 155 11.45 1.79 4.23
N LYS A 156 10.54 2.21 5.10
CA LYS A 156 10.78 2.34 6.52
C LYS A 156 9.91 1.35 7.28
N LEU A 157 10.54 0.66 8.24
CA LEU A 157 9.85 -0.29 9.11
C LEU A 157 9.59 0.34 10.47
N PHE A 158 8.35 0.26 10.92
CA PHE A 158 7.90 0.74 12.22
C PHE A 158 7.24 -0.38 13.03
N TYR A 159 7.49 -0.38 14.33
CA TYR A 159 6.81 -1.24 15.30
C TYR A 159 6.05 -0.40 16.33
N THR A 160 4.94 -0.95 16.81
CA THR A 160 4.37 -0.60 18.10
C THR A 160 4.57 -1.78 19.04
N LEU A 161 5.21 -1.52 20.17
CA LEU A 161 5.51 -2.52 21.18
C LEU A 161 4.76 -2.22 22.48
N LYS A 162 4.53 -3.27 23.26
CA LYS A 162 4.16 -3.20 24.67
C LYS A 162 5.03 -4.18 25.43
N ASP A 163 5.71 -3.69 26.48
CA ASP A 163 6.63 -4.49 27.29
C ASP A 163 7.65 -5.24 26.40
N ASP A 164 8.25 -4.55 25.43
CA ASP A 164 9.17 -5.02 24.40
C ASP A 164 8.61 -6.06 23.42
N ILE A 165 7.32 -6.40 23.50
CA ILE A 165 6.66 -7.35 22.60
C ILE A 165 6.03 -6.59 21.42
N PRO A 166 6.36 -6.92 20.16
CA PRO A 166 5.73 -6.32 18.99
C PRO A 166 4.24 -6.65 18.89
N LEU A 167 3.41 -5.63 18.87
CA LEU A 167 1.95 -5.75 18.71
C LEU A 167 1.50 -5.52 17.27
N CYS A 168 2.13 -4.59 16.58
CA CYS A 168 1.89 -4.36 15.16
C CYS A 168 3.12 -3.81 14.48
N ALA A 169 3.19 -4.01 13.17
CA ALA A 169 4.23 -3.50 12.29
C ALA A 169 3.64 -2.82 11.06
N ARG A 170 4.35 -1.82 10.54
CA ARG A 170 4.06 -1.15 9.28
C ARG A 170 5.32 -1.00 8.46
N ILE A 171 5.22 -1.27 7.17
CA ILE A 171 6.23 -0.88 6.19
C ILE A 171 5.64 0.26 5.38
N VAL A 172 6.30 1.41 5.45
CA VAL A 172 5.88 2.65 4.79
C VAL A 172 6.92 3.03 3.75
N TYR A 173 6.49 3.25 2.53
CA TYR A 173 7.34 3.82 1.48
C TYR A 173 7.30 5.33 1.59
N ILE A 174 8.47 5.98 1.74
CA ILE A 174 8.59 7.43 1.90
C ILE A 174 9.49 7.97 0.81
N LYS A 175 8.97 8.87 -0.01
CA LYS A 175 9.74 9.53 -1.07
C LYS A 175 9.10 10.85 -1.49
N ASN A 176 9.94 11.85 -1.72
CA ASN A 176 9.52 13.16 -2.24
C ASN A 176 8.39 13.83 -1.42
N GLY A 177 8.45 13.74 -0.10
CA GLY A 177 7.43 14.33 0.79
C GLY A 177 6.11 13.57 0.81
N MET A 178 6.04 12.38 0.24
CA MET A 178 4.88 11.48 0.31
C MET A 178 5.22 10.21 1.07
N ALA A 179 4.25 9.70 1.82
CA ALA A 179 4.32 8.41 2.50
C ALA A 179 3.17 7.51 2.04
N ALA A 180 3.45 6.25 1.77
CA ALA A 180 2.45 5.25 1.42
C ALA A 180 2.55 4.06 2.37
N ASP A 181 1.44 3.70 3.01
CA ASP A 181 1.34 2.48 3.82
C ASP A 181 1.29 1.25 2.91
N VAL A 182 2.37 0.47 2.88
CA VAL A 182 2.54 -0.63 1.93
C VAL A 182 2.16 -1.96 2.56
N PHE A 183 2.61 -2.21 3.79
CA PHE A 183 2.32 -3.44 4.52
C PHE A 183 1.90 -3.17 5.96
N ALA A 184 0.93 -3.97 6.40
CA ALA A 184 0.44 -3.98 7.76
C ALA A 184 0.45 -5.40 8.32
N ALA A 185 1.03 -5.58 9.48
CA ALA A 185 0.91 -6.80 10.27
C ALA A 185 0.46 -6.46 11.69
N ASN A 186 -0.44 -7.28 12.22
CA ASN A 186 -0.98 -7.08 13.55
C ASN A 186 -1.09 -8.42 14.27
N SER A 187 -0.62 -8.50 15.51
CA SER A 187 -0.87 -9.64 16.38
C SER A 187 -2.31 -9.66 16.86
N PHE A 188 -2.77 -10.79 17.37
CA PHE A 188 -4.08 -10.90 18.05
C PHE A 188 -4.23 -9.91 19.21
N GLU A 189 -3.16 -9.71 19.99
CA GLU A 189 -3.13 -8.80 21.13
C GLU A 189 -3.26 -7.31 20.74
N SER A 190 -2.87 -6.92 19.52
CA SER A 190 -2.87 -5.52 19.07
C SER A 190 -4.23 -4.83 19.23
N ARG A 191 -5.33 -5.59 19.07
CA ARG A 191 -6.69 -5.06 19.20
C ARG A 191 -7.04 -4.65 20.63
N LYS A 192 -6.55 -5.42 21.61
CA LYS A 192 -6.79 -5.15 23.03
C LYS A 192 -6.30 -3.76 23.43
N TYR A 193 -5.19 -3.33 22.85
CA TYR A 193 -4.53 -2.05 23.16
C TYR A 193 -4.82 -0.95 22.14
N SER A 194 -5.61 -1.23 21.11
CA SER A 194 -5.80 -0.32 19.96
C SER A 194 -4.46 0.13 19.33
N ALA A 195 -3.47 -0.76 19.31
CA ALA A 195 -2.09 -0.47 18.93
C ALA A 195 -1.96 0.09 17.50
N THR A 196 -2.83 -0.31 16.57
CA THR A 196 -2.85 0.22 15.20
C THR A 196 -3.20 1.72 15.18
N HIS A 197 -4.10 2.20 16.04
CA HIS A 197 -4.45 3.63 16.11
C HIS A 197 -3.27 4.43 16.62
N PHE A 198 -2.57 3.94 17.64
CA PHE A 198 -1.33 4.54 18.14
C PHE A 198 -0.25 4.59 17.05
N MET A 199 -0.01 3.48 16.34
CA MET A 199 0.94 3.38 15.25
C MET A 199 0.67 4.43 14.16
N MET A 200 -0.56 4.46 13.65
CA MET A 200 -0.95 5.38 12.58
C MET A 200 -0.82 6.83 13.00
N GLU A 201 -1.20 7.16 14.21
CA GLU A 201 -1.01 8.52 14.75
C GLU A 201 0.45 8.92 14.77
N ARG A 202 1.35 8.02 15.16
CA ARG A 202 2.80 8.28 15.16
C ARG A 202 3.37 8.42 13.74
N ILE A 203 2.94 7.59 12.81
CA ILE A 203 3.38 7.67 11.41
C ILE A 203 2.92 8.98 10.75
N LEU A 204 1.72 9.47 11.07
CA LEU A 204 1.17 10.68 10.47
C LEU A 204 1.81 11.99 10.97
N ILE A 205 2.66 11.93 11.99
CA ILE A 205 3.40 13.09 12.55
C ILE A 205 4.92 13.06 12.21
N ILE A 206 5.41 12.04 11.52
CA ILE A 206 6.78 11.97 11.02
C ILE A 206 6.89 12.78 9.72
#